data_b9e72898c50a2bb952477c2b5b6e22e9
#
_entry.id   b9e72898c50a2bb952477c2b5b6e22e9
#
_cell.length_a   1.000
_cell.length_b   1.000
_cell.length_c   1.000
_cell.angle_alpha   90.00
_cell.angle_beta   90.00
_cell.angle_gamma   90.00
#
_symmetry.space_group_name_H-M   'P 1'
#
loop_
_entity.id
_entity.type
_entity.pdbx_description
1 polymer ?
#
loop_
_entity_poly.entity_id
_entity_poly.type
_entity_poly.pdbx_seq_one_letter_code
_entity_poly.pdbx_strand_id
1 'polypeptide(L)'
;MHKTVNKPASLAALLLVAALSPQAITAAGFMGPGVSSTVTSAAQVLEAGDDAPCVLEGHLVERIPQRKNRYLFEDESGRVVVKIERETFGPLTVTPNDRLRLMGEVEWSSKRPNEVDVEGLMLLH
;
A
#
# COMPACT_ATOMS: atom_id res chain seq x y z
N MET A 1 4.46 39.04 -36.54
CA MET A 1 4.52 38.99 -36.05
C MET A 1 4.33 38.53 -35.23
N HIS A 2 4.43 38.50 -35.09
CA HIS A 2 4.42 38.28 -34.21
C HIS A 2 4.02 37.63 -33.51
N LYS A 3 3.94 37.34 -33.61
CA LYS A 3 3.67 36.96 -33.00
C LYS A 3 3.54 36.18 -32.43
N THR A 4 3.78 35.91 -32.62
CA THR A 4 3.81 35.32 -32.06
C THR A 4 3.82 34.83 -31.27
N VAL A 5 4.00 34.67 -31.26
CA VAL A 5 4.19 34.42 -30.43
C VAL A 5 3.93 34.03 -29.57
N ASN A 6 3.82 34.05 -29.52
CA ASN A 6 3.70 33.88 -28.58
C ASN A 6 3.15 33.16 -28.06
N LYS A 7 2.97 32.83 -28.20
CA LYS A 7 2.50 32.23 -27.78
C LYS A 7 2.61 31.43 -27.34
N PRO A 8 2.73 31.13 -27.44
CA PRO A 8 2.94 30.26 -26.95
C PRO A 8 3.08 30.05 -25.83
N ALA A 9 3.40 30.24 -25.57
CA ALA A 9 3.73 30.19 -24.52
C ALA A 9 2.86 29.75 -23.74
N SER A 10 2.52 29.74 -23.72
CA SER A 10 1.73 29.45 -23.01
C SER A 10 1.64 28.25 -22.78
N LEU A 11 1.64 27.82 -23.13
CA LEU A 11 1.52 26.76 -22.94
C LEU A 11 2.08 26.18 -22.14
N ALA A 12 2.59 26.37 -22.15
CA ALA A 12 3.39 25.83 -21.54
C ALA A 12 2.97 25.68 -20.33
N ALA A 13 2.82 26.30 -20.01
CA ALA A 13 2.50 26.33 -18.85
C ALA A 13 1.75 25.27 -18.42
N LEU A 14 1.26 25.03 -18.79
CA LEU A 14 0.57 24.20 -18.36
C LEU A 14 0.98 23.09 -18.09
N LEU A 15 1.38 22.85 -18.51
CA LEU A 15 1.71 21.78 -18.37
C LEU A 15 2.21 21.45 -17.31
N LEU A 16 2.58 21.79 -16.93
CA LEU A 16 3.16 21.56 -16.03
C LEU A 16 2.51 21.35 -14.99
N VAL A 17 2.06 21.62 -14.76
CA VAL A 17 1.42 21.62 -13.84
C VAL A 17 1.08 20.38 -13.50
N ALA A 18 0.62 19.98 -14.13
CA ALA A 18 0.13 18.87 -13.87
C ALA A 18 0.94 18.02 -13.26
N ALA A 19 1.71 17.93 -13.68
CA ALA A 19 2.45 17.06 -13.30
C ALA A 19 2.63 16.99 -11.99
N LEU A 20 2.56 17.41 -11.46
CA LEU A 20 2.91 17.38 -10.41
C LEU A 20 2.25 16.89 -9.53
N SER A 21 1.87 16.75 -9.56
CA SER A 21 1.14 16.54 -8.76
C SER A 21 1.21 15.59 -7.80
N PRO A 22 0.50 14.96 -7.65
CA PRO A 22 0.30 14.09 -6.66
C PRO A 22 1.38 13.26 -6.27
N GLN A 23 1.89 12.64 -7.07
CA GLN A 23 2.80 11.73 -6.72
C GLN A 23 3.92 12.30 -6.08
N ALA A 24 4.08 13.39 -6.26
CA ALA A 24 5.22 13.96 -5.74
C ALA A 24 5.29 13.84 -4.30
N ILE A 25 4.23 13.73 -3.67
CA ILE A 25 4.23 13.71 -2.43
C ILE A 25 4.95 12.73 -1.81
N THR A 26 4.96 11.65 -2.22
CA THR A 26 5.56 10.66 -1.51
C THR A 26 6.99 10.65 -1.67
N ALA A 27 7.47 11.55 -2.31
CA ALA A 27 8.84 11.50 -2.58
C ALA A 27 9.78 11.94 -1.53
N ALA A 28 9.38 12.02 -0.38
CA ALA A 28 10.32 12.38 0.63
C ALA A 28 11.36 11.28 0.71
N GLY A 29 12.59 11.57 0.71
CA GLY A 29 13.64 10.58 0.85
C GLY A 29 14.21 10.15 -0.47
N PHE A 30 15.02 9.15 -0.43
CA PHE A 30 15.76 8.71 -1.61
C PHE A 30 14.98 7.70 -2.43
N MET A 31 14.98 7.91 -3.73
CA MET A 31 14.38 6.98 -4.68
C MET A 31 15.46 6.61 -5.68
N GLY A 32 15.78 5.34 -5.79
CA GLY A 32 16.79 4.90 -6.73
C GLY A 32 17.28 3.52 -6.39
N PRO A 33 18.39 3.10 -7.00
CA PRO A 33 18.92 1.77 -6.75
C PRO A 33 19.15 1.54 -5.26
N GLY A 34 18.81 0.38 -4.78
CA GLY A 34 19.00 0.04 -3.38
C GLY A 34 17.82 0.39 -2.50
N VAL A 35 16.79 1.00 -3.06
CA VAL A 35 15.60 1.35 -2.31
C VAL A 35 14.42 0.52 -2.80
N SER A 36 13.71 -0.13 -1.90
CA SER A 36 12.53 -0.90 -2.26
C SER A 36 11.31 0.01 -2.33
N SER A 37 10.47 -0.22 -3.29
CA SER A 37 9.20 0.51 -3.36
C SER A 37 8.24 -0.05 -2.34
N THR A 38 7.37 0.79 -1.82
CA THR A 38 6.35 0.35 -0.90
C THR A 38 5.28 -0.42 -1.66
N VAL A 39 4.92 -1.57 -1.14
CA VAL A 39 3.86 -2.40 -1.68
C VAL A 39 2.52 -1.84 -1.19
N THR A 40 1.57 -1.64 -2.10
CA THR A 40 0.32 -1.00 -1.73
C THR A 40 -0.93 -1.80 -2.11
N SER A 41 -0.78 -3.03 -2.61
CA SER A 41 -1.95 -3.85 -2.92
C SER A 41 -1.70 -5.31 -2.62
N ALA A 42 -2.78 -6.06 -2.42
CA ALA A 42 -2.69 -7.48 -2.15
C ALA A 42 -1.98 -8.20 -3.30
N ALA A 43 -2.28 -7.84 -4.52
CA ALA A 43 -1.65 -8.47 -5.68
C ALA A 43 -0.14 -8.23 -5.68
N GLN A 44 0.29 -7.04 -5.30
CA GLN A 44 1.71 -6.74 -5.25
C GLN A 44 2.42 -7.52 -4.15
N VAL A 45 1.75 -7.80 -3.05
CA VAL A 45 2.35 -8.58 -1.97
C VAL A 45 2.79 -9.92 -2.50
N LEU A 46 1.97 -10.55 -3.33
CA LEU A 46 2.26 -11.90 -3.79
C LEU A 46 3.51 -11.99 -4.64
N GLU A 47 3.98 -10.87 -5.18
CA GLU A 47 5.15 -10.84 -6.03
C GLU A 47 6.33 -10.07 -5.43
N ALA A 48 6.18 -9.60 -4.23
CA ALA A 48 7.19 -8.75 -3.63
C ALA A 48 8.30 -9.57 -2.98
N GLY A 49 9.41 -8.93 -2.71
CA GLY A 49 10.50 -9.57 -2.02
C GLY A 49 10.29 -9.59 -0.51
N ASP A 50 11.06 -10.40 0.16
CA ASP A 50 11.00 -10.48 1.62
C ASP A 50 11.33 -9.14 2.23
N ASP A 51 10.64 -8.81 3.30
CA ASP A 51 10.84 -7.56 4.04
C ASP A 51 10.44 -6.28 3.29
N ALA A 52 9.79 -6.39 2.13
CA ALA A 52 9.35 -5.20 1.42
C ALA A 52 8.34 -4.43 2.28
N PRO A 53 8.48 -3.13 2.43
CA PRO A 53 7.53 -2.35 3.22
C PRO A 53 6.17 -2.34 2.53
N CYS A 54 5.12 -2.35 3.31
CA CYS A 54 3.78 -2.58 2.79
C CYS A 54 2.76 -1.71 3.51
N VAL A 55 1.89 -1.07 2.75
CA VAL A 55 0.76 -0.32 3.29
C VAL A 55 -0.47 -0.73 2.46
N LEU A 56 -1.42 -1.38 3.09
CA LEU A 56 -2.61 -1.88 2.40
C LEU A 56 -3.86 -1.25 2.97
N GLU A 57 -4.83 -0.97 2.11
CA GLU A 57 -6.13 -0.49 2.55
C GLU A 57 -7.21 -1.40 2.01
N GLY A 58 -8.03 -1.90 2.88
CA GLY A 58 -9.09 -2.83 2.52
C GLY A 58 -9.75 -3.41 3.76
N HIS A 59 -10.10 -4.69 3.67
CA HIS A 59 -10.91 -5.32 4.71
C HIS A 59 -10.33 -6.66 5.15
N LEU A 60 -10.53 -7.00 6.41
CA LEU A 60 -10.28 -8.36 6.87
C LEU A 60 -11.58 -9.13 6.68
N VAL A 61 -11.56 -10.14 5.81
CA VAL A 61 -12.79 -10.83 5.47
C VAL A 61 -13.03 -12.09 6.30
N GLU A 62 -11.97 -12.66 6.85
CA GLU A 62 -12.16 -13.79 7.77
C GLU A 62 -10.89 -14.07 8.55
N ARG A 63 -11.05 -14.74 9.67
CA ARG A 63 -9.92 -15.22 10.46
C ARG A 63 -9.63 -16.63 9.97
N ILE A 64 -8.36 -16.98 9.89
CA ILE A 64 -7.95 -18.31 9.46
C ILE A 64 -7.79 -19.17 10.72
N PRO A 65 -8.74 -20.03 11.01
CA PRO A 65 -8.76 -20.70 12.31
C PRO A 65 -7.58 -21.66 12.53
N GLN A 66 -7.02 -22.20 11.46
CA GLN A 66 -5.96 -23.19 11.60
C GLN A 66 -4.60 -22.55 11.88
N ARG A 67 -4.50 -21.25 11.78
CA ARG A 67 -3.22 -20.56 11.94
C ARG A 67 -3.38 -19.39 12.89
N LYS A 68 -2.53 -19.34 13.89
CA LYS A 68 -2.61 -18.31 14.90
C LYS A 68 -2.35 -16.93 14.33
N ASN A 69 -3.16 -15.98 14.71
CA ASN A 69 -3.00 -14.57 14.31
C ASN A 69 -3.00 -14.33 12.81
N ARG A 70 -3.64 -15.19 12.05
CA ARG A 70 -3.70 -15.03 10.59
C ARG A 70 -5.12 -14.70 10.16
N TYR A 71 -5.21 -13.76 9.24
CA TYR A 71 -6.48 -13.27 8.71
C TYR A 71 -6.38 -13.16 7.21
N LEU A 72 -7.50 -13.26 6.52
CA LEU A 72 -7.55 -13.05 5.10
C LEU A 72 -7.93 -11.61 4.83
N PHE A 73 -7.04 -10.89 4.18
CA PHE A 73 -7.26 -9.49 3.81
C PHE A 73 -7.68 -9.42 2.35
N GLU A 74 -8.58 -8.49 2.04
CA GLU A 74 -9.04 -8.30 0.67
C GLU A 74 -9.02 -6.83 0.31
N ASP A 75 -8.56 -6.53 -0.89
CA ASP A 75 -8.72 -5.20 -1.48
C ASP A 75 -9.16 -5.39 -2.94
N GLU A 76 -9.17 -4.32 -3.72
CA GLU A 76 -9.65 -4.42 -5.10
C GLU A 76 -8.77 -5.31 -5.97
N SER A 77 -7.53 -5.50 -5.60
CA SER A 77 -6.59 -6.27 -6.41
C SER A 77 -6.64 -7.76 -6.11
N GLY A 78 -7.18 -8.17 -4.98
CA GLY A 78 -7.23 -9.57 -4.62
C GLY A 78 -7.15 -9.78 -3.12
N ARG A 79 -6.66 -10.95 -2.72
CA ARG A 79 -6.62 -11.36 -1.32
C ARG A 79 -5.22 -11.80 -0.94
N VAL A 80 -4.89 -11.61 0.33
CA VAL A 80 -3.59 -12.05 0.83
C VAL A 80 -3.75 -12.33 2.33
N VAL A 81 -2.97 -13.27 2.83
CA VAL A 81 -2.98 -13.58 4.25
C VAL A 81 -2.13 -12.57 4.98
N VAL A 82 -2.63 -12.09 6.10
CA VAL A 82 -1.89 -11.15 6.93
C VAL A 82 -1.80 -11.68 8.34
N LYS A 83 -0.70 -11.39 9.03
CA LYS A 83 -0.51 -11.77 10.41
C LYS A 83 -0.69 -10.53 11.25
N ILE A 84 -1.59 -10.57 12.21
CA ILE A 84 -1.84 -9.44 13.10
C ILE A 84 -1.85 -9.97 14.53
N GLU A 85 -0.88 -9.54 15.33
CA GLU A 85 -0.81 -9.95 16.72
C GLU A 85 -1.92 -9.25 17.49
N ARG A 86 -2.31 -9.84 18.59
CA ARG A 86 -3.35 -9.26 19.41
C ARG A 86 -3.00 -7.82 19.81
N GLU A 87 -1.75 -7.60 20.16
CA GLU A 87 -1.29 -6.28 20.59
C GLU A 87 -1.43 -5.23 19.50
N THR A 88 -1.32 -5.64 18.26
CA THR A 88 -1.44 -4.72 17.14
C THR A 88 -2.88 -4.21 17.00
N PHE A 89 -3.87 -5.03 17.32
CA PHE A 89 -5.24 -4.57 17.32
C PHE A 89 -5.47 -3.55 18.44
N GLY A 90 -4.74 -3.69 19.54
CA GLY A 90 -4.96 -2.82 20.70
C GLY A 90 -6.39 -2.92 21.19
N PRO A 91 -7.06 -1.78 21.39
CA PRO A 91 -8.44 -1.79 21.85
C PRO A 91 -9.47 -1.91 20.73
N LEU A 92 -9.02 -2.00 19.49
CA LEU A 92 -9.95 -2.02 18.37
C LEU A 92 -10.61 -3.39 18.19
N THR A 93 -11.89 -3.36 17.89
CA THR A 93 -12.59 -4.55 17.42
C THR A 93 -13.04 -4.22 16.01
N VAL A 94 -12.65 -5.06 15.06
CA VAL A 94 -12.99 -4.79 13.66
C VAL A 94 -13.86 -5.89 13.08
N THR A 95 -14.64 -5.54 12.08
CA THR A 95 -15.52 -6.47 11.39
C THR A 95 -15.18 -6.45 9.91
N PRO A 96 -15.68 -7.39 9.12
CA PRO A 96 -15.42 -7.37 7.68
C PRO A 96 -15.93 -6.11 6.97
N ASN A 97 -16.84 -5.37 7.58
CA ASN A 97 -17.34 -4.16 6.97
C ASN A 97 -16.43 -2.95 7.21
N ASP A 98 -15.49 -3.08 8.12
CA ASP A 98 -14.61 -1.95 8.44
C ASP A 98 -13.48 -1.85 7.44
N ARG A 99 -13.20 -0.64 6.99
CA ARG A 99 -12.08 -0.40 6.12
C ARG A 99 -10.86 -0.06 6.96
N LEU A 100 -9.77 -0.72 6.68
CA LEU A 100 -8.56 -0.60 7.49
C LEU A 100 -7.37 -0.22 6.65
N ARG A 101 -6.40 0.44 7.28
CA ARG A 101 -5.08 0.58 6.70
C ARG A 101 -4.15 -0.28 7.54
N LEU A 102 -3.42 -1.17 6.87
CA LEU A 102 -2.45 -2.04 7.52
C LEU A 102 -1.06 -1.62 7.09
N MET A 103 -0.14 -1.55 8.02
CA MET A 103 1.24 -1.20 7.72
C MET A 103 2.13 -2.31 8.23
N GLY A 104 3.09 -2.72 7.44
CA GLY A 104 3.98 -3.79 7.84
C GLY A 104 4.96 -4.15 6.76
N GLU A 105 5.35 -5.39 6.73
CA GLU A 105 6.35 -5.90 5.81
C GLU A 105 5.91 -7.20 5.19
N VAL A 106 6.33 -7.42 3.95
CA VAL A 106 6.06 -8.67 3.26
C VAL A 106 6.95 -9.77 3.83
N GLU A 107 6.34 -10.92 4.06
CA GLU A 107 7.05 -12.08 4.59
C GLU A 107 7.05 -13.17 3.55
N TRP A 108 8.23 -13.53 3.07
CA TRP A 108 8.37 -14.58 2.07
C TRP A 108 8.47 -15.93 2.74
N SER A 109 7.97 -16.95 2.09
CA SER A 109 8.08 -18.32 2.58
C SER A 109 8.28 -19.26 1.40
N SER A 110 9.09 -20.29 1.59
CA SER A 110 9.24 -21.30 0.55
C SER A 110 8.05 -22.26 0.53
N LYS A 111 7.17 -22.21 1.52
CA LYS A 111 6.10 -23.18 1.66
C LYS A 111 4.72 -22.65 1.37
N ARG A 112 4.55 -21.36 1.24
CA ARG A 112 3.24 -20.79 0.98
C ARG A 112 3.41 -19.43 0.34
N PRO A 113 2.34 -18.87 -0.25
CA PRO A 113 2.42 -17.55 -0.85
C PRO A 113 2.84 -16.50 0.17
N ASN A 114 3.38 -15.40 -0.30
CA ASN A 114 3.78 -14.29 0.55
C ASN A 114 2.64 -13.84 1.44
N GLU A 115 2.99 -13.41 2.64
CA GLU A 115 2.03 -12.89 3.61
C GLU A 115 2.53 -11.53 4.07
N VAL A 116 1.74 -10.82 4.85
CA VAL A 116 2.16 -9.55 5.40
C VAL A 116 2.22 -9.68 6.92
N ASP A 117 3.35 -9.27 7.50
CA ASP A 117 3.47 -9.17 8.95
C ASP A 117 3.06 -7.75 9.30
N VAL A 118 1.91 -7.58 9.90
CA VAL A 118 1.34 -6.27 10.18
C VAL A 118 1.87 -5.72 11.48
N GLU A 119 2.42 -4.51 11.42
CA GLU A 119 2.99 -3.85 12.59
C GLU A 119 2.12 -2.72 13.08
N GLY A 120 1.23 -2.24 12.26
CA GLY A 120 0.32 -1.17 12.64
C GLY A 120 -1.00 -1.29 11.92
N LEU A 121 -2.05 -0.80 12.54
CA LEU A 121 -3.39 -0.94 12.01
C LEU A 121 -4.18 0.31 12.34
N MET A 122 -4.93 0.82 11.38
CA MET A 122 -5.72 2.01 11.55
C MET A 122 -7.09 1.81 10.93
N LEU A 123 -8.14 2.19 11.67
CA LEU A 123 -9.50 2.14 11.17
C LEU A 123 -9.72 3.40 10.31
N LEU A 124 -10.25 3.21 9.12
CA LEU A 124 -10.54 4.32 8.21
C LEU A 124 -12.03 4.64 8.24
N HIS A 125 -12.37 5.88 8.08
CA HIS A 125 -13.76 6.32 8.12
C HIS A 125 -14.24 6.89 6.81
#